data_628137c132b157df860fc3d447b38d8c
#
_entry.id   628137c132b157df860fc3d447b38d8c
#
_cell.length_a   1.000
_cell.length_b   1.000
_cell.length_c   1.000
_cell.angle_alpha   90.00
_cell.angle_beta   90.00
_cell.angle_gamma   90.00
#
_symmetry.space_group_name_H-M   'P 1'
#
loop_
_entity.id
_entity.type
_entity.pdbx_description
1 polymer ?
#
loop_
_entity_poly.entity_id
_entity_poly.type
_entity_poly.pdbx_seq_one_letter_code
_entity_poly.pdbx_strand_id
1 'polypeptide(L)'
;MTVTEFLEHSVPFLKGISREDARVLAGAADQVEFEADQAVVSKGEPLSGLHILAVGRLSASGRDDLHPGDVFGEASLVGSFRCAATYRACEPSLMFRVPSAAFAGVFRHHPDLERRVR
;
A
#
# COMPACT_ATOMS: atom_id res chain seq x y z
N MET A 1 11.30 12.84 7.48
CA MET A 1 9.85 12.61 7.28
C MET A 1 9.44 11.38 8.09
N THR A 2 8.35 11.49 8.86
CA THR A 2 7.80 10.35 9.61
C THR A 2 6.92 9.50 8.69
N VAL A 3 6.61 8.26 9.15
CA VAL A 3 5.66 7.40 8.42
C VAL A 3 4.30 8.09 8.30
N THR A 4 3.84 8.72 9.38
CA THR A 4 2.57 9.46 9.37
C THR A 4 2.56 10.55 8.30
N GLU A 5 3.62 11.35 8.22
CA GLU A 5 3.74 12.41 7.21
C GLU A 5 3.78 11.83 5.80
N PHE A 6 4.48 10.73 5.60
CA PHE A 6 4.53 10.07 4.31
C PHE A 6 3.13 9.62 3.87
N LEU A 7 2.39 8.96 4.77
CA LEU A 7 1.03 8.50 4.46
C LEU A 7 0.08 9.67 4.21
N GLU A 8 0.24 10.76 4.95
CA GLU A 8 -0.62 11.93 4.83
C GLU A 8 -0.41 12.70 3.54
N HIS A 9 0.86 12.81 3.09
CA HIS A 9 1.20 13.76 2.02
C HIS A 9 1.76 13.12 0.74
N SER A 10 2.27 11.90 0.79
CA SER A 10 3.03 11.34 -0.33
C SER A 10 2.36 10.13 -0.99
N VAL A 11 1.17 9.74 -0.55
CA VAL A 11 0.46 8.59 -1.09
C VAL A 11 -0.85 9.08 -1.72
N PRO A 12 -0.91 9.19 -3.06
CA PRO A 12 -2.11 9.71 -3.74
C PRO A 12 -3.40 8.96 -3.41
N PHE A 13 -3.32 7.63 -3.21
CA PHE A 13 -4.48 6.84 -2.83
C PHE A 13 -5.11 7.34 -1.52
N LEU A 14 -4.30 7.87 -0.60
CA LEU A 14 -4.75 8.35 0.71
C LEU A 14 -5.02 9.86 0.73
N LYS A 15 -5.06 10.51 -0.42
CA LYS A 15 -5.29 11.95 -0.51
C LYS A 15 -6.54 12.36 0.26
N GLY A 16 -6.39 13.34 1.15
CA GLY A 16 -7.49 13.84 1.97
C GLY A 16 -7.63 13.19 3.32
N ILE A 17 -6.80 12.20 3.63
CA ILE A 17 -6.82 11.56 4.95
C ILE A 17 -6.40 12.56 6.02
N SER A 18 -7.07 12.51 7.20
CA SER A 18 -6.69 13.34 8.32
C SER A 18 -5.37 12.85 8.94
N ARG A 19 -4.66 13.74 9.63
CA ARG A 19 -3.44 13.35 10.34
C ARG A 19 -3.73 12.28 11.38
N GLU A 20 -4.86 12.39 12.07
CA GLU A 20 -5.25 11.41 13.09
C GLU A 20 -5.38 10.02 12.49
N ASP A 21 -6.07 9.89 11.35
CA ASP A 21 -6.22 8.60 10.69
C ASP A 21 -4.91 8.13 10.06
N ALA A 22 -4.08 9.04 9.57
CA ALA A 22 -2.74 8.68 9.09
C ALA A 22 -1.90 8.08 10.23
N ARG A 23 -2.04 8.57 11.44
CA ARG A 23 -1.36 7.99 12.61
C ARG A 23 -1.86 6.59 12.93
N VAL A 24 -3.17 6.36 12.79
CA VAL A 24 -3.74 5.03 12.99
C VAL A 24 -3.13 4.04 12.00
N LEU A 25 -3.08 4.41 10.73
CA LEU A 25 -2.48 3.54 9.70
C LEU A 25 -1.00 3.34 9.93
N ALA A 26 -0.27 4.40 10.29
CA ALA A 26 1.17 4.32 10.55
C ALA A 26 1.47 3.37 11.72
N GLY A 27 0.66 3.42 12.77
CA GLY A 27 0.82 2.56 13.94
C GLY A 27 0.54 1.09 13.64
N ALA A 28 -0.26 0.80 12.63
CA ALA A 28 -0.60 -0.57 12.22
C ALA A 28 0.30 -1.10 11.10
N ALA A 29 1.12 -0.25 10.48
CA ALA A 29 1.93 -0.61 9.34
C ALA A 29 3.14 -1.46 9.72
N ASP A 30 3.39 -2.52 8.94
CA ASP A 30 4.63 -3.27 9.00
C ASP A 30 5.58 -2.72 7.94
N GLN A 31 6.88 -2.67 8.25
CA GLN A 31 7.92 -2.31 7.29
C GLN A 31 8.55 -3.57 6.76
N VAL A 32 8.65 -3.68 5.44
CA VAL A 32 9.26 -4.83 4.79
C VAL A 32 10.31 -4.33 3.80
N GLU A 33 11.52 -4.85 3.91
CA GLU A 33 12.64 -4.49 3.02
C GLU A 33 12.85 -5.57 1.98
N PHE A 34 13.24 -5.15 0.78
CA PHE A 34 13.56 -6.06 -0.33
C PHE A 34 14.89 -5.67 -0.94
N GLU A 35 15.68 -6.67 -1.28
CA GLU A 35 16.91 -6.47 -2.05
C GLU A 35 16.57 -6.35 -3.53
N ALA A 36 17.50 -5.80 -4.31
CA ALA A 36 17.33 -5.75 -5.76
C ALA A 36 17.09 -7.16 -6.32
N ASP A 37 16.17 -7.27 -7.27
CA ASP A 37 15.77 -8.50 -7.94
C ASP A 37 14.97 -9.49 -7.07
N GLN A 38 14.70 -9.14 -5.82
CA GLN A 38 13.91 -9.99 -4.94
C GLN A 38 12.43 -9.96 -5.35
N ALA A 39 11.80 -11.14 -5.36
CA ALA A 39 10.36 -11.25 -5.60
C ALA A 39 9.61 -10.68 -4.39
N VAL A 40 8.61 -9.83 -4.66
CA VAL A 40 7.78 -9.22 -3.63
C VAL A 40 6.50 -10.04 -3.43
N VAL A 41 5.76 -10.27 -4.52
CA VAL A 41 4.54 -11.08 -4.52
C VAL A 41 4.31 -11.59 -5.94
N SER A 42 3.74 -12.77 -6.06
CA SER A 42 3.45 -13.38 -7.36
C SER A 42 1.99 -13.22 -7.72
N LYS A 43 1.73 -13.10 -9.03
CA LYS A 43 0.37 -13.07 -9.56
C LYS A 43 -0.41 -14.27 -9.05
N GLY A 44 -1.62 -14.03 -8.57
CA GLY A 44 -2.50 -15.07 -8.05
C GLY A 44 -2.37 -15.33 -6.56
N GLU A 45 -1.33 -14.80 -5.89
CA GLU A 45 -1.22 -14.93 -4.45
C GLU A 45 -2.34 -14.15 -3.76
N PRO A 46 -2.95 -14.73 -2.71
CA PRO A 46 -3.91 -13.96 -1.91
C PRO A 46 -3.18 -12.84 -1.18
N LEU A 47 -3.77 -11.64 -1.20
CA LEU A 47 -3.25 -10.48 -0.50
C LEU A 47 -4.23 -10.00 0.54
N SER A 48 -3.69 -9.47 1.63
CA SER A 48 -4.46 -8.82 2.67
C SER A 48 -3.76 -7.53 3.06
N GLY A 49 -4.51 -6.42 3.00
CA GLY A 49 -3.98 -5.12 3.37
C GLY A 49 -3.50 -4.30 2.19
N LEU A 50 -3.20 -3.04 2.48
CA LEU A 50 -2.67 -2.09 1.51
C LEU A 50 -1.14 -2.15 1.52
N HIS A 51 -0.55 -2.30 0.34
CA HIS A 51 0.90 -2.31 0.17
C HIS A 51 1.32 -0.99 -0.44
N ILE A 52 2.23 -0.28 0.21
CA ILE A 52 2.66 1.07 -0.17
C ILE A 52 4.16 1.08 -0.34
N LEU A 53 4.64 1.47 -1.52
CA LEU A 53 6.08 1.60 -1.74
C LEU A 53 6.55 2.92 -1.14
N ALA A 54 7.56 2.85 -0.25
CA ALA A 54 8.11 4.03 0.40
C ALA A 54 9.45 4.45 -0.21
N VAL A 55 10.29 3.48 -0.55
CA VAL A 55 11.64 3.72 -1.12
C VAL A 55 11.87 2.67 -2.19
N GLY A 56 12.52 3.07 -3.28
CA GLY A 56 12.91 2.14 -4.34
C GLY A 56 11.97 2.14 -5.52
N ARG A 57 11.94 1.02 -6.23
CA ARG A 57 11.09 0.85 -7.42
C ARG A 57 10.76 -0.62 -7.60
N LEU A 58 9.50 -0.91 -7.91
CA LEU A 58 9.05 -2.26 -8.20
C LEU A 58 8.61 -2.38 -9.65
N SER A 59 8.99 -3.46 -10.31
CA SER A 59 8.39 -3.83 -11.59
C SER A 59 7.10 -4.60 -11.34
N ALA A 60 6.14 -4.43 -12.23
CA ALA A 60 4.86 -5.12 -12.17
C ALA A 60 4.59 -5.76 -13.53
N SER A 61 4.31 -7.07 -13.55
CA SER A 61 4.07 -7.77 -14.82
C SER A 61 2.83 -7.21 -15.50
N GLY A 62 2.99 -6.81 -16.78
CA GLY A 62 1.87 -6.32 -17.58
C GLY A 62 1.36 -4.94 -17.23
N ARG A 63 2.09 -4.16 -16.43
CA ARG A 63 1.71 -2.80 -16.06
C ARG A 63 2.95 -1.98 -15.72
N ASP A 64 2.74 -0.67 -15.50
CA ASP A 64 3.85 0.24 -15.22
C ASP A 64 4.51 -0.06 -13.88
N ASP A 65 5.77 0.33 -13.76
CA ASP A 65 6.51 0.21 -12.50
C ASP A 65 5.86 1.03 -11.40
N LEU A 66 6.05 0.57 -10.14
CA LEU A 66 5.66 1.33 -8.97
C LEU A 66 6.83 2.17 -8.47
N HIS A 67 6.50 3.40 -8.08
CA HIS A 67 7.42 4.38 -7.50
C HIS A 67 6.97 4.75 -6.09
N PRO A 68 7.81 5.40 -5.29
CA PRO A 68 7.41 5.80 -3.94
C PRO A 68 6.08 6.56 -3.93
N GLY A 69 5.18 6.14 -3.05
CA GLY A 69 3.82 6.65 -2.97
C GLY A 69 2.78 5.80 -3.69
N ASP A 70 3.20 4.93 -4.60
CA ASP A 70 2.27 4.04 -5.30
C ASP A 70 1.86 2.88 -4.40
N VAL A 71 0.68 2.33 -4.67
CA VAL A 71 0.10 1.27 -3.85
C VAL A 71 -0.37 0.10 -4.73
N PHE A 72 -0.49 -1.07 -4.10
CA PHE A 72 -1.22 -2.19 -4.69
C PHE A 72 -1.95 -2.97 -3.59
N GLY A 73 -2.89 -3.82 -4.00
CA GLY A 73 -3.67 -4.62 -3.05
C GLY A 73 -4.84 -3.87 -2.42
N GLU A 74 -5.19 -2.66 -2.89
CA GLU A 74 -6.27 -1.86 -2.33
C GLU A 74 -7.62 -2.56 -2.35
N ALA A 75 -7.87 -3.43 -3.33
CA ALA A 75 -9.13 -4.17 -3.38
C ALA A 75 -9.29 -5.15 -2.20
N SER A 76 -8.19 -5.57 -1.57
CA SER A 76 -8.24 -6.44 -0.40
C SER A 76 -8.81 -5.75 0.83
N LEU A 77 -8.93 -4.41 0.80
CA LEU A 77 -9.49 -3.65 1.91
C LEU A 77 -11.02 -3.82 2.02
N VAL A 78 -11.67 -4.25 0.96
CA VAL A 78 -13.12 -4.39 0.90
C VAL A 78 -13.59 -5.82 0.56
N GLY A 79 -12.67 -6.77 0.42
CA GLY A 79 -13.05 -8.16 0.14
C GLY A 79 -11.86 -9.05 -0.13
N SER A 80 -12.11 -10.29 -0.50
CA SER A 80 -11.05 -11.22 -0.86
C SER A 80 -10.39 -10.76 -2.16
N PHE A 81 -9.06 -10.86 -2.22
CA PHE A 81 -8.30 -10.39 -3.35
C PHE A 81 -7.10 -11.27 -3.63
N ARG A 82 -6.86 -11.55 -4.91
CA ARG A 82 -5.65 -12.19 -5.38
C ARG A 82 -4.87 -11.20 -6.23
N CYS A 83 -3.56 -11.21 -6.07
CA CYS A 83 -2.69 -10.25 -6.74
C CYS A 83 -2.82 -10.36 -8.26
N ALA A 84 -3.03 -9.22 -8.92
CA ALA A 84 -3.26 -9.18 -10.37
C ALA A 84 -1.95 -9.19 -11.19
N ALA A 85 -0.81 -9.02 -10.53
CA ALA A 85 0.48 -8.95 -11.19
C ALA A 85 1.57 -9.57 -10.31
N THR A 86 2.70 -9.93 -10.92
CA THR A 86 3.90 -10.30 -10.18
C THR A 86 4.72 -9.04 -9.97
N TYR A 87 5.08 -8.75 -8.73
CA TYR A 87 5.89 -7.58 -8.37
C TYR A 87 7.29 -8.03 -7.95
N ARG A 88 8.30 -7.32 -8.42
CA ARG A 88 9.70 -7.61 -8.13
C ARG A 88 10.45 -6.30 -7.89
N ALA A 89 11.33 -6.29 -6.91
CA ALA A 89 12.13 -5.11 -6.62
C ALA A 89 13.19 -4.90 -7.73
N CYS A 90 13.22 -3.70 -8.30
CA CYS A 90 14.22 -3.34 -9.32
C CYS A 90 15.51 -2.86 -8.67
N GLU A 91 15.42 -2.43 -7.43
CA GLU A 91 16.51 -1.90 -6.61
C GLU A 91 16.16 -2.12 -5.15
N PRO A 92 17.08 -1.89 -4.19
CA PRO A 92 16.74 -2.01 -2.78
C PRO A 92 15.51 -1.16 -2.45
N SER A 93 14.49 -1.77 -1.85
CA SER A 93 13.19 -1.15 -1.68
C SER A 93 12.64 -1.35 -0.27
N LEU A 94 11.82 -0.40 0.18
CA LEU A 94 11.12 -0.45 1.44
C LEU A 94 9.63 -0.28 1.19
N MET A 95 8.83 -1.19 1.74
CA MET A 95 7.38 -1.13 1.66
C MET A 95 6.74 -1.07 3.03
N PHE A 96 5.58 -0.42 3.11
CA PHE A 96 4.69 -0.52 4.25
C PHE A 96 3.50 -1.40 3.87
N ARG A 97 3.14 -2.32 4.76
CA ARG A 97 1.92 -3.11 4.63
C ARG A 97 0.98 -2.74 5.76
N VAL A 98 -0.19 -2.23 5.40
CA VAL A 98 -1.19 -1.80 6.39
C VAL A 98 -2.34 -2.81 6.37
N PRO A 99 -2.61 -3.51 7.48
CA PRO A 99 -3.68 -4.51 7.53
C PRO A 99 -5.06 -3.93 7.20
N SER A 100 -5.89 -4.70 6.53
CA SER A 100 -7.25 -4.27 6.18
C SER A 100 -8.05 -3.81 7.40
N ALA A 101 -7.88 -4.48 8.54
CA ALA A 101 -8.60 -4.12 9.77
C ALA A 101 -8.34 -2.68 10.22
N ALA A 102 -7.16 -2.13 9.90
CA ALA A 102 -6.82 -0.75 10.29
C ALA A 102 -7.66 0.29 9.55
N PHE A 103 -8.29 -0.09 8.43
CA PHE A 103 -9.07 0.83 7.60
C PHE A 103 -10.53 0.97 8.04
N ALA A 104 -11.02 0.15 8.94
CA ALA A 104 -12.44 0.20 9.32
C ALA A 104 -12.88 1.59 9.81
N GLY A 105 -12.13 2.16 10.76
CA GLY A 105 -12.41 3.51 11.26
C GLY A 105 -12.11 4.60 10.24
N VAL A 106 -11.06 4.40 9.46
CA VAL A 106 -10.66 5.36 8.42
C VAL A 106 -11.76 5.49 7.36
N PHE A 107 -12.35 4.39 6.92
CA PHE A 107 -13.43 4.42 5.94
C PHE A 107 -14.69 5.10 6.49
N ARG A 108 -14.95 4.97 7.80
CA ARG A 108 -16.09 5.69 8.41
C ARG A 108 -15.88 7.20 8.38
N HIS A 109 -14.65 7.67 8.58
CA HIS A 109 -14.32 9.09 8.54
C HIS A 109 -14.16 9.61 7.12
N HIS A 110 -13.80 8.74 6.17
CA HIS A 110 -13.51 9.11 4.78
C HIS A 110 -14.23 8.17 3.81
N PRO A 111 -15.57 8.31 3.65
CA PRO A 111 -16.32 7.43 2.75
C PRO A 111 -15.85 7.49 1.30
N ASP A 112 -15.30 8.63 0.87
CA ASP A 112 -14.74 8.79 -0.48
C ASP A 112 -13.51 7.88 -0.69
N LEU A 113 -12.76 7.62 0.36
CA LEU A 113 -11.61 6.72 0.28
C LEU A 113 -12.06 5.29 0.01
N GLU A 114 -13.10 4.83 0.67
CA GLU A 114 -13.66 3.50 0.42
C GLU A 114 -14.16 3.40 -1.02
N ARG A 115 -14.76 4.46 -1.56
CA ARG A 115 -15.23 4.46 -2.95
C ARG A 115 -14.11 4.34 -3.97
N ARG A 116 -12.88 4.71 -3.61
CA ARG A 116 -11.71 4.57 -4.51
C ARG A 116 -11.34 3.13 -4.79
N VAL A 117 -11.78 2.19 -3.95
CA VAL A 117 -11.45 0.76 -4.09
C VAL A 117 -12.63 -0.09 -4.54
N ARG A 118 -13.83 0.50 -4.65
CA ARG A 118 -15.02 -0.22 -5.09
C ARG A 118 -15.30 -0.04 -6.56
#